data_60258d8727962cdb679c8788217ef963
#
_entry.id   60258d8727962cdb679c8788217ef963
#
_cell.length_a   1.000
_cell.length_b   1.000
_cell.length_c   1.000
_cell.angle_alpha   90.00
_cell.angle_beta   90.00
_cell.angle_gamma   90.00
#
_symmetry.space_group_name_H-M   'P 1'
#
loop_
_entity.id
_entity.type
_entity.pdbx_description
1 polymer ?
#
loop_
_entity_poly.entity_id
_entity_poly.type
_entity_poly.pdbx_seq_one_letter_code
_entity_poly.pdbx_strand_id
1 'polypeptide(L)'
;MKVKIKKLYPNAKLPSYAHPGDVGLDMYALENHTVKPGERKFFNVGFALEFPEGYAAIVKDKSSISKNGLHAIGGVFDAGFRGEYNVLLVNLSDQSYTVEAGHKVAQLVIVPVVRADLVEVTELEESARGHGQFGSSGK
;
A
#
# COMPACT_ATOMS: atom_id res chain seq x y z
N MET A 1 10.51 -10.20 -13.22
CA MET A 1 9.26 -9.75 -13.87
C MET A 1 9.41 -8.29 -14.29
N LYS A 2 8.94 -7.94 -15.47
CA LYS A 2 8.94 -6.54 -15.93
C LYS A 2 7.58 -5.89 -15.61
N VAL A 3 7.63 -4.70 -15.02
CA VAL A 3 6.47 -3.84 -14.78
C VAL A 3 6.65 -2.59 -15.62
N LYS A 4 5.65 -2.26 -16.44
CA LYS A 4 5.68 -1.00 -17.18
C LYS A 4 5.20 0.11 -16.28
N ILE A 5 5.87 1.26 -16.33
CA ILE A 5 5.51 2.44 -15.56
C ILE A 5 5.38 3.65 -16.48
N LYS A 6 4.29 4.39 -16.29
CA LYS A 6 4.07 5.66 -16.98
C LYS A 6 4.18 6.79 -15.97
N LYS A 7 5.10 7.71 -16.21
CA LYS A 7 5.21 8.97 -15.48
C LYS A 7 4.13 9.92 -15.97
N LEU A 8 3.33 10.48 -15.04
CA LEU A 8 2.18 11.32 -15.38
C LEU A 8 2.49 12.81 -15.34
N TYR A 9 3.47 13.24 -14.53
CA TYR A 9 3.87 14.64 -14.39
C TYR A 9 5.39 14.77 -14.45
N PRO A 10 5.93 15.88 -15.02
CA PRO A 10 7.39 16.07 -15.12
C PRO A 10 8.13 16.04 -13.79
N ASN A 11 7.48 16.52 -12.72
CA ASN A 11 8.04 16.56 -11.36
C ASN A 11 7.83 15.26 -10.57
N ALA A 12 7.13 14.27 -11.11
CA ALA A 12 6.94 13.01 -10.44
C ALA A 12 8.25 12.24 -10.30
N LYS A 13 8.50 11.68 -9.13
CA LYS A 13 9.63 10.81 -8.87
C LYS A 13 9.15 9.37 -8.95
N LEU A 14 9.75 8.58 -9.84
CA LEU A 14 9.38 7.18 -10.00
C LEU A 14 9.74 6.37 -8.76
N PRO A 15 8.92 5.36 -8.40
CA PRO A 15 9.21 4.50 -7.26
C PRO A 15 10.52 3.73 -7.48
N SER A 16 11.26 3.52 -6.40
CA SER A 16 12.56 2.86 -6.47
C SER A 16 12.88 2.06 -5.23
N TYR A 17 13.65 1.00 -5.38
CA TYR A 17 14.25 0.30 -4.25
C TYR A 17 15.41 1.13 -3.68
N ALA A 18 15.50 1.22 -2.36
CA ALA A 18 16.58 1.94 -1.70
C ALA A 18 17.88 1.12 -1.67
N HIS A 19 17.76 -0.19 -1.45
CA HIS A 19 18.89 -1.11 -1.32
C HIS A 19 18.67 -2.39 -2.13
N PRO A 20 19.76 -3.08 -2.54
CA PRO A 20 19.65 -4.41 -3.14
C PRO A 20 18.90 -5.38 -2.21
N GLY A 21 17.94 -6.11 -2.76
CA GLY A 21 17.13 -7.06 -2.00
C GLY A 21 15.92 -6.48 -1.27
N ASP A 22 15.71 -5.16 -1.30
CA ASP A 22 14.50 -4.57 -0.77
C ASP A 22 13.26 -5.11 -1.51
N VAL A 23 12.16 -5.28 -0.79
CA VAL A 23 10.90 -5.76 -1.36
C VAL A 23 9.93 -4.62 -1.66
N GLY A 24 10.09 -3.47 -1.01
CA GLY A 24 9.25 -2.29 -1.14
C GLY A 24 9.89 -1.22 -2.01
N LEU A 25 9.16 -0.78 -3.02
CA LEU A 25 9.49 0.39 -3.83
C LEU A 25 9.06 1.65 -3.09
N ASP A 26 9.96 2.55 -2.77
CA ASP A 26 9.62 3.82 -2.13
C ASP A 26 8.72 4.66 -3.03
N MET A 27 7.64 5.20 -2.47
CA MET A 27 6.70 6.10 -3.15
C MET A 27 6.88 7.52 -2.63
N TYR A 28 6.87 8.50 -3.53
CA TYR A 28 7.22 9.89 -3.23
C TYR A 28 6.03 10.81 -3.45
N ALA A 29 5.78 11.72 -2.49
CA ALA A 29 4.73 12.72 -2.61
C ALA A 29 5.06 13.74 -3.72
N LEU A 30 4.00 14.21 -4.41
CA LEU A 30 4.10 15.29 -5.42
C LEU A 30 4.01 16.67 -4.81
N GLU A 31 3.36 16.80 -3.66
CA GLU A 31 2.99 18.07 -3.06
C GLU A 31 3.36 18.14 -1.58
N ASN A 32 3.46 19.38 -1.08
CA ASN A 32 3.61 19.64 0.34
C ASN A 32 2.23 19.57 1.01
N HIS A 33 2.17 18.94 2.18
CA HIS A 33 0.98 18.97 3.01
C HIS A 33 1.32 18.65 4.46
N THR A 34 0.72 19.41 5.40
CA THR A 34 0.80 19.09 6.84
C THR A 34 -0.45 18.31 7.24
N VAL A 35 -0.26 17.05 7.59
CA VAL A 35 -1.34 16.17 8.03
C VAL A 35 -1.58 16.40 9.51
N LYS A 36 -2.73 16.97 9.85
CA LYS A 36 -3.13 17.24 11.24
C LYS A 36 -3.54 15.94 11.95
N PRO A 37 -3.53 15.93 13.30
CA PRO A 37 -4.05 14.80 14.07
C PRO A 37 -5.47 14.41 13.62
N GLY A 38 -5.69 13.13 13.31
CA GLY A 38 -6.96 12.60 12.83
C GLY A 38 -7.29 12.86 11.36
N GLU A 39 -6.50 13.65 10.66
CA GLU A 39 -6.69 13.95 9.24
C GLU A 39 -6.35 12.74 8.39
N ARG A 40 -7.12 12.56 7.28
CA ARG A 40 -6.81 11.65 6.18
C ARG A 40 -6.48 12.47 4.95
N LYS A 41 -5.38 12.15 4.29
CA LYS A 41 -4.93 12.87 3.10
C LYS A 41 -4.48 11.89 2.02
N PHE A 42 -5.05 12.02 0.82
CA PHE A 42 -4.53 11.36 -0.38
C PHE A 42 -3.31 12.11 -0.90
N PHE A 43 -2.21 11.39 -1.03
CA PHE A 43 -1.01 11.85 -1.71
C PHE A 43 -0.93 11.18 -3.07
N ASN A 44 -1.10 11.94 -4.14
CA ASN A 44 -0.80 11.46 -5.47
C ASN A 44 0.71 11.30 -5.64
N VAL A 45 1.12 10.29 -6.39
CA VAL A 45 2.54 9.96 -6.57
C VAL A 45 3.01 10.05 -8.02
N GLY A 46 2.11 10.38 -8.95
CA GLY A 46 2.42 10.81 -10.31
C GLY A 46 2.84 9.71 -11.27
N PHE A 47 2.45 8.47 -11.02
CA PHE A 47 2.68 7.37 -11.95
C PHE A 47 1.51 6.40 -12.04
N ALA A 48 1.47 5.65 -13.13
CA ALA A 48 0.56 4.53 -13.35
C ALA A 48 1.38 3.29 -13.74
N LEU A 49 0.87 2.10 -13.40
CA LEU A 49 1.55 0.84 -13.68
C LEU A 49 0.72 -0.07 -14.60
N GLU A 50 1.45 -0.94 -15.30
CA GLU A 50 0.90 -2.10 -16.00
C GLU A 50 1.76 -3.33 -15.66
N PHE A 51 1.14 -4.32 -15.04
CA PHE A 51 1.75 -5.59 -14.69
C PHE A 51 0.77 -6.73 -14.98
N PRO A 52 1.26 -7.99 -15.14
CA PRO A 52 0.41 -9.09 -15.55
C PRO A 52 -0.59 -9.51 -14.47
N GLU A 53 -1.67 -10.16 -14.88
CA GLU A 53 -2.57 -10.90 -13.97
C GLU A 53 -1.81 -11.91 -13.13
N GLY A 54 -2.35 -12.27 -11.98
CA GLY A 54 -1.68 -13.13 -10.99
C GLY A 54 -0.80 -12.37 -10.01
N TYR A 55 -0.79 -11.04 -10.09
CA TYR A 55 -0.09 -10.16 -9.16
C TYR A 55 -0.99 -9.02 -8.70
N ALA A 56 -0.64 -8.46 -7.55
CA ALA A 56 -1.23 -7.22 -7.03
C ALA A 56 -0.12 -6.27 -6.59
N ALA A 57 -0.37 -4.97 -6.70
CA ALA A 57 0.48 -3.96 -6.11
C ALA A 57 -0.18 -3.47 -4.81
N ILE A 58 0.54 -3.56 -3.69
CA ILE A 58 0.01 -3.25 -2.36
C ILE A 58 0.83 -2.14 -1.74
N VAL A 59 0.16 -1.05 -1.37
CA VAL A 59 0.76 0.03 -0.59
C VAL A 59 0.89 -0.40 0.86
N LYS A 60 2.09 -0.25 1.41
CA LYS A 60 2.40 -0.55 2.80
C LYS A 60 3.05 0.64 3.48
N ASP A 61 2.92 0.69 4.79
CA ASP A 61 3.57 1.71 5.60
C ASP A 61 5.08 1.69 5.42
N LYS A 62 5.66 2.87 5.39
CA LYS A 62 7.10 3.03 5.53
C LYS A 62 7.42 3.28 7.00
N SER A 63 8.38 2.56 7.55
CA SER A 63 8.72 2.62 8.98
C SER A 63 9.05 4.03 9.48
N SER A 64 9.70 4.85 8.64
CA SER A 64 10.01 6.25 8.97
C SER A 64 8.78 7.14 9.15
N ILE A 65 7.66 6.80 8.49
CA ILE A 65 6.39 7.50 8.61
C ILE A 65 5.57 6.90 9.76
N SER A 66 5.48 5.56 9.82
CA SER A 66 4.66 4.88 10.82
C SER A 66 5.13 5.09 12.25
N LYS A 67 6.44 5.26 12.48
CA LYS A 67 6.96 5.61 13.81
C LYS A 67 6.45 6.96 14.33
N ASN A 68 5.98 7.84 13.45
CA ASN A 68 5.38 9.13 13.80
C ASN A 68 3.85 9.04 13.91
N GLY A 69 3.28 7.84 13.87
CA GLY A 69 1.86 7.60 14.07
C GLY A 69 1.00 7.74 12.81
N LEU A 70 1.59 7.83 11.62
CA LEU A 70 0.83 7.82 10.38
C LEU A 70 0.74 6.41 9.81
N HIS A 71 -0.41 6.12 9.21
CA HIS A 71 -0.73 4.81 8.63
C HIS A 71 -1.31 4.96 7.24
N ALA A 72 -0.86 4.12 6.31
CA ALA A 72 -1.44 4.02 4.98
C ALA A 72 -2.65 3.08 5.02
N ILE A 73 -3.82 3.58 4.64
CA ILE A 73 -5.07 2.82 4.61
C ILE A 73 -5.49 2.51 3.19
N GLY A 74 -6.17 1.37 2.98
CA GLY A 74 -6.49 0.86 1.66
C GLY A 74 -5.24 0.37 0.92
N GLY A 75 -5.13 0.71 -0.36
CA GLY A 75 -3.89 0.57 -1.10
C GLY A 75 -3.66 -0.77 -1.78
N VAL A 76 -4.71 -1.49 -2.13
CA VAL A 76 -4.63 -2.66 -3.01
C VAL A 76 -4.95 -2.21 -4.44
N PHE A 77 -4.00 -2.42 -5.36
CA PHE A 77 -4.15 -2.08 -6.77
C PHE A 77 -4.13 -3.34 -7.62
N ASP A 78 -5.19 -3.49 -8.39
CA ASP A 78 -5.38 -4.62 -9.29
C ASP A 78 -4.48 -4.52 -10.55
N ALA A 79 -4.19 -5.66 -11.16
CA ALA A 79 -3.39 -5.74 -12.39
C ALA A 79 -3.99 -4.94 -13.57
N GLY A 80 -5.32 -4.82 -13.61
CA GLY A 80 -6.05 -4.06 -14.63
C GLY A 80 -6.15 -2.55 -14.40
N PHE A 81 -5.72 -2.05 -13.24
CA PHE A 81 -5.80 -0.62 -12.93
C PHE A 81 -4.76 0.17 -13.72
N ARG A 82 -5.21 1.24 -14.39
CA ARG A 82 -4.35 2.10 -15.24
C ARG A 82 -4.34 3.57 -14.79
N GLY A 83 -5.01 3.87 -13.67
CA GLY A 83 -5.06 5.22 -13.12
C GLY A 83 -3.81 5.60 -12.34
N GLU A 84 -3.77 6.84 -11.89
CA GLU A 84 -2.71 7.35 -11.03
C GLU A 84 -2.69 6.64 -9.68
N TYR A 85 -1.52 6.19 -9.26
CA TYR A 85 -1.31 5.63 -7.94
C TYR A 85 -1.32 6.73 -6.88
N ASN A 86 -1.81 6.40 -5.72
CA ASN A 86 -1.89 7.32 -4.58
C ASN A 86 -1.66 6.58 -3.27
N VAL A 87 -1.38 7.36 -2.24
CA VAL A 87 -1.23 6.88 -0.85
C VAL A 87 -2.21 7.67 0.01
N LEU A 88 -3.14 6.97 0.65
CA LEU A 88 -4.02 7.57 1.64
C LEU A 88 -3.42 7.42 3.02
N LEU A 89 -2.91 8.51 3.59
CA LEU A 89 -2.38 8.53 4.95
C LEU A 89 -3.41 9.05 5.94
N VAL A 90 -3.46 8.42 7.12
CA VAL A 90 -4.17 8.93 8.30
C VAL A 90 -3.15 9.21 9.40
N ASN A 91 -3.31 10.34 10.08
CA ASN A 91 -2.47 10.69 11.23
C ASN A 91 -3.17 10.24 12.52
N LEU A 92 -2.68 9.17 13.13
CA LEU A 92 -3.20 8.61 14.38
C LEU A 92 -2.49 9.16 15.63
N SER A 93 -1.55 10.10 15.44
CA SER A 93 -0.83 10.75 16.55
C SER A 93 -1.54 12.02 17.01
N ASP A 94 -1.02 12.63 18.06
CA ASP A 94 -1.46 13.93 18.58
C ASP A 94 -0.65 15.11 18.03
N GLN A 95 0.29 14.85 17.10
CA GLN A 95 1.16 15.85 16.48
C GLN A 95 0.91 15.96 14.99
N SER A 96 0.93 17.16 14.44
CA SER A 96 0.92 17.37 13.00
C SER A 96 2.21 16.83 12.37
N TYR A 97 2.10 16.27 11.16
CA TYR A 97 3.21 15.75 10.40
C TYR A 97 3.28 16.41 9.02
N THR A 98 4.42 17.03 8.71
CA THR A 98 4.61 17.71 7.43
C THR A 98 5.29 16.78 6.43
N VAL A 99 4.60 16.57 5.31
CA VAL A 99 5.12 15.90 4.11
C VAL A 99 5.51 16.99 3.12
N GLU A 100 6.72 16.92 2.60
CA GLU A 100 7.19 17.79 1.51
C GLU A 100 7.23 17.02 0.20
N ALA A 101 7.06 17.73 -0.93
CA ALA A 101 7.19 17.13 -2.26
C ALA A 101 8.55 16.41 -2.38
N GLY A 102 8.53 15.19 -2.89
CA GLY A 102 9.70 14.32 -2.97
C GLY A 102 10.01 13.52 -1.71
N HIS A 103 9.31 13.75 -0.60
CA HIS A 103 9.41 12.87 0.57
C HIS A 103 8.80 11.50 0.28
N LYS A 104 9.38 10.49 0.88
CA LYS A 104 8.86 9.12 0.85
C LYS A 104 7.66 9.02 1.78
N VAL A 105 6.50 8.63 1.25
CA VAL A 105 5.24 8.56 2.02
C VAL A 105 4.75 7.15 2.31
N ALA A 106 5.19 6.18 1.52
CA ALA A 106 4.85 4.78 1.66
C ALA A 106 5.83 3.92 0.84
N GLN A 107 5.60 2.63 0.84
CA GLN A 107 6.27 1.70 -0.06
C GLN A 107 5.25 0.84 -0.81
N LEU A 108 5.57 0.48 -2.04
CA LEU A 108 4.75 -0.36 -2.91
C LEU A 108 5.39 -1.74 -2.99
N VAL A 109 4.63 -2.78 -2.68
CA VAL A 109 5.08 -4.18 -2.79
C VAL A 109 4.26 -4.86 -3.88
N ILE A 110 4.92 -5.51 -4.83
CA ILE A 110 4.25 -6.32 -5.84
C ILE A 110 4.33 -7.78 -5.40
N VAL A 111 3.16 -8.40 -5.24
CA VAL A 111 3.03 -9.74 -4.69
C VAL A 111 2.26 -10.66 -5.64
N PRO A 112 2.61 -11.95 -5.71
CA PRO A 112 1.78 -12.92 -6.40
C PRO A 112 0.48 -13.14 -5.64
N VAL A 113 -0.63 -13.28 -6.38
CA VAL A 113 -1.96 -13.51 -5.80
C VAL A 113 -2.66 -14.64 -6.52
N VAL A 114 -3.49 -15.36 -5.77
CA VAL A 114 -4.36 -16.40 -6.33
C VAL A 114 -5.77 -15.83 -6.44
N ARG A 115 -6.37 -15.94 -7.61
CA ARG A 115 -7.81 -15.67 -7.77
C ARG A 115 -8.57 -16.93 -7.39
N ALA A 116 -9.39 -16.83 -6.34
CA ALA A 116 -10.23 -17.93 -5.91
C ALA A 116 -11.48 -18.04 -6.80
N ASP A 117 -11.84 -19.27 -7.13
CA ASP A 117 -13.14 -19.62 -7.66
C ASP A 117 -14.02 -20.04 -6.48
N LEU A 118 -14.98 -19.19 -6.12
CA LEU A 118 -15.82 -19.39 -4.94
C LEU A 118 -16.98 -20.33 -5.29
N VAL A 119 -17.05 -21.46 -4.60
CA VAL A 119 -18.13 -22.44 -4.73
C VAL A 119 -18.98 -22.39 -3.46
N GLU A 120 -20.26 -22.04 -3.60
CA GLU A 120 -21.19 -22.09 -2.50
C GLU A 120 -21.49 -23.53 -2.11
N VAL A 121 -21.38 -23.83 -0.83
CA VAL A 121 -21.69 -25.12 -0.23
C VAL A 121 -22.56 -24.93 0.99
N THR A 122 -23.32 -25.97 1.37
CA THR A 122 -24.18 -25.92 2.57
C THR A 122 -23.40 -26.21 3.84
N GLU A 123 -22.29 -26.93 3.74
CA GLU A 123 -21.46 -27.33 4.86
C GLU A 123 -19.99 -27.24 4.48
N LEU A 124 -19.14 -26.91 5.46
CA LEU A 124 -17.68 -26.99 5.37
C LEU A 124 -17.20 -28.22 6.14
N GLU A 125 -16.09 -28.80 5.72
CA GLU A 125 -15.43 -29.87 6.46
C GLU A 125 -15.00 -29.40 7.86
N GLU A 126 -15.10 -30.28 8.84
CA GLU A 126 -14.62 -30.02 10.20
C GLU A 126 -13.10 -29.86 10.22
N SER A 127 -12.62 -29.00 11.12
CA SER A 127 -11.20 -28.81 11.37
C SER A 127 -10.90 -28.76 12.87
N ALA A 128 -9.66 -29.05 13.25
CA ALA A 128 -9.24 -29.01 14.66
C ALA A 128 -9.41 -27.62 15.28
N ARG A 129 -9.30 -26.54 14.50
CA ARG A 129 -9.53 -25.16 14.96
C ARG A 129 -11.01 -24.84 15.10
N GLY A 130 -11.89 -25.39 14.26
CA GLY A 130 -13.32 -25.10 14.22
C GLY A 130 -13.60 -23.61 14.09
N HIS A 131 -14.41 -23.05 14.99
CA HIS A 131 -14.80 -21.65 15.03
C HIS A 131 -13.85 -20.74 15.83
N GLY A 132 -12.72 -21.29 16.31
CA GLY A 132 -11.78 -20.53 17.14
C GLY A 132 -11.20 -19.31 16.42
N GLN A 133 -11.33 -18.13 17.03
CA GLN A 133 -10.77 -16.86 16.54
C GLN A 133 -9.96 -16.17 17.66
N PHE A 134 -10.11 -14.92 17.90
CA PHE A 134 -9.27 -14.15 18.83
C PHE A 134 -8.93 -14.91 20.11
N GLY A 135 -7.62 -15.18 20.32
CA GLY A 135 -7.12 -15.90 21.49
C GLY A 135 -7.26 -17.44 21.41
N SER A 136 -7.67 -17.99 20.26
CA SER A 136 -7.83 -19.45 20.10
C SER A 136 -6.52 -20.23 20.22
N SER A 137 -5.37 -19.57 19.98
CA SER A 137 -4.03 -20.15 20.15
C SER A 137 -3.42 -19.93 21.55
N GLY A 138 -4.17 -19.30 22.47
CA GLY A 138 -3.70 -18.91 23.77
C GLY A 138 -3.14 -17.48 23.82
N LYS A 139 -2.69 -17.07 24.99
CA LYS A 139 -2.07 -15.75 25.22
C LYS A 139 -0.56 -15.84 25.13
#